data_3d1c12a4d816e2d507be6ccc641f5f16
#
_entry.id   3d1c12a4d816e2d507be6ccc641f5f16
#
_cell.length_a   1.000
_cell.length_b   1.000
_cell.length_c   1.000
_cell.angle_alpha   90.00
_cell.angle_beta   90.00
_cell.angle_gamma   90.00
#
_symmetry.space_group_name_H-M   'P 1'
#
loop_
_entity.id
_entity.type
_entity.pdbx_description
1 polymer ?
#
loop_
_entity_poly.entity_id
_entity_poly.type
_entity_poly.pdbx_seq_one_letter_code
_entity_poly.pdbx_strand_id
1 'polypeptide(L)'
;AGALAAPISFVEERTVGPSLGAENIELGVKSVQLGLAFVVIFMLLYYRVFGAVAVVALGCNLVLLLAFMSLLGATLTLPGIAGIVLTVGMAVDANVLIFSRVREELNGGSSAQMAIHKGFEQALSTILDANITTLIVAVILYAVGTGPIKGFAVTLSLGILTSMFTAIVGTRALINFIYGGRKVKTLSIGGVAK
;
A
#
# COMPACT_ATOMS: atom_id res chain seq x y z
N ALA A 1 -20.78 -17.81 47.32
CA ALA A 1 -19.76 -16.79 47.11
C ALA A 1 -18.42 -17.43 47.49
N GLY A 2 -17.63 -17.84 46.51
CA GLY A 2 -16.32 -18.44 46.71
C GLY A 2 -15.32 -17.35 47.07
N ALA A 3 -14.77 -17.40 48.29
CA ALA A 3 -13.63 -16.58 48.66
C ALA A 3 -12.41 -17.05 47.84
N LEU A 4 -11.83 -16.18 47.06
CA LEU A 4 -10.56 -16.43 46.37
C LEU A 4 -9.43 -16.53 47.44
N ALA A 5 -8.59 -17.55 47.28
CA ALA A 5 -7.52 -17.84 48.27
C ALA A 5 -6.35 -16.86 48.22
N ALA A 6 -6.32 -15.91 47.27
CA ALA A 6 -5.31 -14.92 47.14
C ALA A 6 -5.93 -13.51 46.89
N PRO A 7 -5.35 -12.44 47.35
CA PRO A 7 -5.80 -11.07 47.04
C PRO A 7 -5.63 -10.82 45.56
N ILE A 8 -6.72 -10.42 44.89
CA ILE A 8 -6.70 -10.02 43.48
C ILE A 8 -6.55 -8.49 43.47
N SER A 9 -5.52 -7.99 42.79
CA SER A 9 -5.39 -6.59 42.42
C SER A 9 -5.62 -6.44 40.91
N PHE A 10 -6.35 -5.41 40.49
CA PHE A 10 -6.43 -5.04 39.10
C PHE A 10 -5.04 -4.58 38.65
N VAL A 11 -4.43 -5.33 37.73
CA VAL A 11 -3.10 -5.01 37.19
C VAL A 11 -3.23 -3.97 36.08
N GLU A 12 -4.30 -4.02 35.30
CA GLU A 12 -4.59 -3.04 34.26
C GLU A 12 -6.11 -3.00 34.02
N GLU A 13 -6.69 -1.82 34.06
CA GLU A 13 -8.06 -1.56 33.62
C GLU A 13 -8.03 -0.52 32.50
N ARG A 14 -8.42 -0.93 31.29
CA ARG A 14 -8.58 -0.01 30.14
C ARG A 14 -10.04 0.15 29.81
N THR A 15 -10.66 1.18 30.33
CA THR A 15 -12.00 1.57 29.93
C THR A 15 -11.93 2.56 28.78
N VAL A 16 -12.12 2.08 27.55
CA VAL A 16 -12.23 2.97 26.37
C VAL A 16 -13.69 3.31 26.18
N GLY A 17 -14.05 4.55 26.47
CA GLY A 17 -15.41 5.03 26.22
C GLY A 17 -15.70 5.15 24.70
N PRO A 18 -16.99 5.04 24.30
CA PRO A 18 -17.39 5.15 22.88
C PRO A 18 -16.95 6.46 22.20
N SER A 19 -16.86 7.55 22.95
CA SER A 19 -16.39 8.86 22.48
C SER A 19 -14.92 8.87 22.08
N LEU A 20 -14.04 8.24 22.86
CA LEU A 20 -12.61 8.13 22.55
C LEU A 20 -12.38 7.26 21.31
N GLY A 21 -13.19 6.22 21.11
CA GLY A 21 -13.13 5.40 19.92
C GLY A 21 -13.49 6.21 18.66
N ALA A 22 -14.57 6.98 18.70
CA ALA A 22 -15.01 7.81 17.59
C ALA A 22 -13.98 8.90 17.23
N GLU A 23 -13.42 9.60 18.22
CA GLU A 23 -12.40 10.62 18.02
C GLU A 23 -11.13 10.04 17.37
N ASN A 24 -10.65 8.90 17.85
CA ASN A 24 -9.49 8.23 17.29
C ASN A 24 -9.71 7.76 15.85
N ILE A 25 -10.92 7.29 15.50
CA ILE A 25 -11.28 6.93 14.13
C ILE A 25 -11.28 8.18 13.25
N GLU A 26 -11.87 9.27 13.70
CA GLU A 26 -11.91 10.53 12.94
C GLU A 26 -10.49 11.06 12.67
N LEU A 27 -9.63 11.10 13.68
CA LEU A 27 -8.22 11.49 13.53
C LEU A 27 -7.47 10.54 12.58
N GLY A 28 -7.72 9.23 12.68
CA GLY A 28 -7.15 8.24 11.78
C GLY A 28 -7.55 8.48 10.33
N VAL A 29 -8.84 8.69 10.06
CA VAL A 29 -9.35 8.98 8.72
C VAL A 29 -8.77 10.28 8.16
N LYS A 30 -8.71 11.36 8.97
CA LYS A 30 -8.09 12.62 8.56
C LYS A 30 -6.61 12.44 8.20
N SER A 31 -5.88 11.65 8.98
CA SER A 31 -4.46 11.35 8.72
C SER A 31 -4.27 10.58 7.40
N VAL A 32 -5.13 9.58 7.13
CA VAL A 32 -5.13 8.86 5.84
C VAL A 32 -5.40 9.81 4.68
N GLN A 33 -6.43 10.66 4.81
CA GLN A 33 -6.80 11.61 3.75
C GLN A 33 -5.66 12.60 3.45
N LEU A 34 -5.04 13.15 4.50
CA LEU A 34 -3.94 14.10 4.35
C LEU A 34 -2.72 13.43 3.70
N GLY A 35 -2.33 12.24 4.18
CA GLY A 35 -1.22 11.48 3.60
C GLY A 35 -1.48 11.11 2.15
N LEU A 36 -2.69 10.65 1.83
CA LEU A 36 -3.09 10.33 0.47
C LEU A 36 -3.05 11.58 -0.45
N ALA A 37 -3.51 12.72 0.02
CA ALA A 37 -3.46 13.97 -0.74
C ALA A 37 -2.03 14.37 -1.08
N PHE A 38 -1.09 14.32 -0.12
CA PHE A 38 0.32 14.59 -0.37
C PHE A 38 0.93 13.63 -1.39
N VAL A 39 0.64 12.35 -1.27
CA VAL A 39 1.10 11.32 -2.21
C VAL A 39 0.58 11.57 -3.61
N VAL A 40 -0.72 11.84 -3.76
CA VAL A 40 -1.35 12.13 -5.06
C VAL A 40 -0.70 13.36 -5.72
N ILE A 41 -0.55 14.45 -4.97
CA ILE A 41 0.09 15.68 -5.46
C ILE A 41 1.53 15.38 -5.91
N PHE A 42 2.31 14.71 -5.07
CA PHE A 42 3.69 14.35 -5.40
C PHE A 42 3.77 13.51 -6.67
N MET A 43 2.95 12.45 -6.78
CA MET A 43 2.96 11.55 -7.92
C MET A 43 2.57 12.27 -9.23
N LEU A 44 1.55 13.12 -9.19
CA LEU A 44 1.13 13.88 -10.37
C LEU A 44 2.17 14.91 -10.83
N LEU A 45 2.80 15.62 -9.89
CA LEU A 45 3.79 16.64 -10.20
C LEU A 45 5.11 16.01 -10.69
N TYR A 46 5.57 14.96 -10.02
CA TYR A 46 6.89 14.39 -10.30
C TYR A 46 6.84 13.37 -11.46
N TYR A 47 5.87 12.44 -11.47
CA TYR A 47 5.79 11.37 -12.48
C TYR A 47 4.82 11.67 -13.62
N ARG A 48 4.06 12.77 -13.57
CA ARG A 48 3.13 13.20 -14.62
C ARG A 48 2.11 12.09 -15.00
N VAL A 49 2.13 11.61 -16.27
CA VAL A 49 1.19 10.58 -16.75
C VAL A 49 1.38 9.25 -16.01
N PHE A 50 2.62 8.85 -15.75
CA PHE A 50 2.89 7.66 -14.94
C PHE A 50 2.38 7.84 -13.50
N GLY A 51 2.49 9.06 -12.95
CA GLY A 51 1.92 9.40 -11.66
C GLY A 51 0.40 9.28 -11.63
N ALA A 52 -0.30 9.73 -12.69
CA ALA A 52 -1.75 9.56 -12.79
C ALA A 52 -2.15 8.08 -12.82
N VAL A 53 -1.41 7.24 -13.54
CA VAL A 53 -1.62 5.78 -13.55
C VAL A 53 -1.42 5.19 -12.15
N ALA A 54 -0.38 5.60 -11.44
CA ALA A 54 -0.13 5.14 -10.07
C ALA A 54 -1.24 5.57 -9.09
N VAL A 55 -1.77 6.78 -9.24
CA VAL A 55 -2.91 7.26 -8.43
C VAL A 55 -4.17 6.42 -8.68
N VAL A 56 -4.46 6.07 -9.93
CA VAL A 56 -5.57 5.17 -10.27
C VAL A 56 -5.33 3.78 -9.67
N ALA A 57 -4.11 3.22 -9.82
CA ALA A 57 -3.75 1.94 -9.25
C ALA A 57 -3.87 1.93 -7.71
N LEU A 58 -3.47 3.03 -7.05
CA LEU A 58 -3.62 3.22 -5.60
C LEU A 58 -5.10 3.26 -5.19
N GLY A 59 -5.94 3.96 -5.94
CA GLY A 59 -7.39 3.94 -5.72
C GLY A 59 -7.99 2.54 -5.82
N CYS A 60 -7.62 1.79 -6.87
CA CYS A 60 -8.01 0.39 -7.02
C CYS A 60 -7.50 -0.48 -5.86
N ASN A 61 -6.26 -0.26 -5.40
CA ASN A 61 -5.70 -0.98 -4.26
C ASN A 61 -6.53 -0.76 -2.98
N LEU A 62 -6.88 0.48 -2.67
CA LEU A 62 -7.71 0.79 -1.50
C LEU A 62 -9.09 0.13 -1.59
N VAL A 63 -9.73 0.18 -2.76
CA VAL A 63 -11.02 -0.48 -2.98
C VAL A 63 -10.89 -2.00 -2.79
N LEU A 64 -9.87 -2.63 -3.35
CA LEU A 64 -9.62 -4.06 -3.18
C LEU A 64 -9.33 -4.42 -1.72
N LEU A 65 -8.51 -3.64 -1.03
CA LEU A 65 -8.20 -3.84 0.39
C LEU A 65 -9.48 -3.82 1.23
N LEU A 66 -10.31 -2.79 1.07
CA LEU A 66 -11.57 -2.66 1.80
C LEU A 66 -12.56 -3.77 1.44
N ALA A 67 -12.63 -4.16 0.17
CA ALA A 67 -13.46 -5.26 -0.28
C ALA A 67 -13.05 -6.59 0.35
N PHE A 68 -11.75 -6.92 0.39
CA PHE A 68 -11.27 -8.13 1.03
C PHE A 68 -11.44 -8.10 2.55
N MET A 69 -11.21 -6.96 3.19
CA MET A 69 -11.49 -6.82 4.63
C MET A 69 -12.97 -7.05 4.93
N SER A 70 -13.87 -6.50 4.11
CA SER A 70 -15.31 -6.69 4.26
C SER A 70 -15.72 -8.15 4.03
N LEU A 71 -15.17 -8.79 2.99
CA LEU A 71 -15.47 -10.19 2.66
C LEU A 71 -15.03 -11.17 3.76
N LEU A 72 -13.90 -10.89 4.41
CA LEU A 72 -13.38 -11.69 5.51
C LEU A 72 -14.00 -11.33 6.87
N GLY A 73 -14.90 -10.35 6.93
CA GLY A 73 -15.47 -9.87 8.19
C GLY A 73 -14.42 -9.31 9.16
N ALA A 74 -13.29 -8.79 8.62
CA ALA A 74 -12.21 -8.28 9.42
C ALA A 74 -12.61 -6.97 10.13
N THR A 75 -12.40 -6.91 11.45
CA THR A 75 -12.70 -5.72 12.24
C THR A 75 -11.62 -4.67 12.06
N LEU A 76 -12.03 -3.44 11.77
CA LEU A 76 -11.12 -2.30 11.68
C LEU A 76 -10.73 -1.85 13.09
N THR A 77 -9.49 -2.11 13.46
CA THR A 77 -8.90 -1.65 14.74
C THR A 77 -8.05 -0.39 14.52
N LEU A 78 -7.73 0.35 15.59
CA LEU A 78 -6.80 1.50 15.48
C LEU A 78 -5.45 1.12 14.84
N PRO A 79 -4.76 0.06 15.27
CA PRO A 79 -3.59 -0.42 14.54
C PRO A 79 -3.89 -0.86 13.11
N GLY A 80 -5.10 -1.35 12.83
CA GLY A 80 -5.55 -1.69 11.47
C GLY A 80 -5.63 -0.46 10.57
N ILE A 81 -6.11 0.67 11.08
CA ILE A 81 -6.09 1.96 10.34
C ILE A 81 -4.63 2.37 10.04
N ALA A 82 -3.74 2.27 11.02
CA ALA A 82 -2.31 2.51 10.80
C ALA A 82 -1.72 1.56 9.73
N GLY A 83 -2.18 0.30 9.69
CA GLY A 83 -1.86 -0.65 8.63
C GLY A 83 -2.30 -0.18 7.24
N ILE A 84 -3.47 0.42 7.11
CA ILE A 84 -3.94 1.02 5.83
C ILE A 84 -2.99 2.14 5.40
N VAL A 85 -2.62 3.06 6.29
CA VAL A 85 -1.68 4.15 5.97
C VAL A 85 -0.33 3.60 5.50
N LEU A 86 0.18 2.59 6.21
CA LEU A 86 1.44 1.95 5.86
C LEU A 86 1.35 1.29 4.48
N THR A 87 0.28 0.56 4.18
CA THR A 87 0.12 -0.11 2.88
C THR A 87 -0.07 0.86 1.71
N VAL A 88 -0.67 2.02 1.94
CA VAL A 88 -0.71 3.12 0.96
C VAL A 88 0.71 3.55 0.59
N GLY A 89 1.57 3.76 1.58
CA GLY A 89 2.98 4.10 1.35
C GLY A 89 3.71 3.03 0.52
N MET A 90 3.58 1.75 0.90
CA MET A 90 4.21 0.63 0.20
C MET A 90 3.67 0.45 -1.24
N ALA A 91 2.37 0.67 -1.45
CA ALA A 91 1.78 0.58 -2.79
C ALA A 91 2.32 1.65 -3.74
N VAL A 92 2.53 2.87 -3.22
CA VAL A 92 3.17 3.95 -3.98
C VAL A 92 4.63 3.65 -4.24
N ASP A 93 5.37 3.15 -3.24
CA ASP A 93 6.79 2.82 -3.38
C ASP A 93 7.04 1.77 -4.46
N ALA A 94 6.20 0.75 -4.57
CA ALA A 94 6.26 -0.23 -5.65
C ALA A 94 6.16 0.44 -7.04
N ASN A 95 5.23 1.39 -7.22
CA ASN A 95 5.10 2.14 -8.46
C ASN A 95 6.29 3.06 -8.72
N VAL A 96 6.79 3.75 -7.69
CA VAL A 96 7.99 4.60 -7.74
C VAL A 96 9.20 3.78 -8.19
N LEU A 97 9.38 2.58 -7.65
CA LEU A 97 10.47 1.68 -8.02
C LEU A 97 10.38 1.28 -9.50
N ILE A 98 9.19 0.86 -9.96
CA ILE A 98 8.95 0.53 -11.38
C ILE A 98 9.31 1.74 -12.27
N PHE A 99 8.81 2.92 -11.93
CA PHE A 99 9.02 4.13 -12.74
C PHE A 99 10.48 4.57 -12.74
N SER A 100 11.21 4.38 -11.64
CA SER A 100 12.64 4.65 -11.57
C SER A 100 13.42 3.72 -12.51
N ARG A 101 13.08 2.43 -12.54
CA ARG A 101 13.71 1.48 -13.48
C ARG A 101 13.38 1.80 -14.94
N VAL A 102 12.13 2.15 -15.24
CA VAL A 102 11.75 2.61 -16.59
C VAL A 102 12.58 3.83 -17.01
N ARG A 103 12.78 4.79 -16.10
CA ARG A 103 13.59 5.98 -16.35
C ARG A 103 15.07 5.68 -16.55
N GLU A 104 15.63 4.76 -15.77
CA GLU A 104 17.01 4.30 -15.96
C GLU A 104 17.21 3.68 -17.35
N GLU A 105 16.31 2.83 -17.79
CA GLU A 105 16.34 2.22 -19.13
C GLU A 105 16.20 3.27 -20.26
N LEU A 106 15.35 4.28 -20.07
CA LEU A 106 15.21 5.37 -21.04
C LEU A 106 16.51 6.19 -21.15
N ASN A 107 17.13 6.51 -20.01
CA ASN A 107 18.40 7.25 -19.97
C ASN A 107 19.56 6.41 -20.53
N GLY A 108 19.46 5.08 -20.47
CA GLY A 108 20.37 4.12 -21.11
C GLY A 108 20.17 3.98 -22.63
N GLY A 109 19.23 4.72 -23.24
CA GLY A 109 18.98 4.71 -24.68
C GLY A 109 18.00 3.63 -25.17
N SER A 110 17.33 2.92 -24.27
CA SER A 110 16.28 1.97 -24.65
C SER A 110 15.08 2.68 -25.27
N SER A 111 14.41 2.03 -26.24
CA SER A 111 13.16 2.54 -26.79
C SER A 111 12.08 2.60 -25.69
N ALA A 112 11.08 3.48 -25.85
CA ALA A 112 10.02 3.68 -24.87
C ALA A 112 9.34 2.37 -24.44
N GLN A 113 8.99 1.50 -25.39
CA GLN A 113 8.35 0.22 -25.11
C GLN A 113 9.30 -0.79 -24.43
N MET A 114 10.57 -0.82 -24.85
CA MET A 114 11.57 -1.68 -24.23
C MET A 114 11.88 -1.21 -22.80
N ALA A 115 11.96 0.09 -22.56
CA ALA A 115 12.18 0.65 -21.23
C ALA A 115 11.03 0.31 -20.27
N ILE A 116 9.77 0.37 -20.73
CA ILE A 116 8.62 -0.08 -19.92
C ILE A 116 8.77 -1.57 -19.60
N HIS A 117 9.01 -2.43 -20.60
CA HIS A 117 9.09 -3.87 -20.39
C HIS A 117 10.19 -4.24 -19.38
N LYS A 118 11.42 -3.77 -19.62
CA LYS A 118 12.57 -4.04 -18.76
C LYS A 118 12.41 -3.42 -17.37
N GLY A 119 11.86 -2.20 -17.29
CA GLY A 119 11.63 -1.54 -16.01
C GLY A 119 10.71 -2.32 -15.10
N PHE A 120 9.62 -2.89 -15.63
CA PHE A 120 8.73 -3.78 -14.88
C PHE A 120 9.41 -5.08 -14.49
N GLU A 121 10.17 -5.69 -15.40
CA GLU A 121 10.87 -6.96 -15.15
C GLU A 121 11.93 -6.81 -14.07
N GLN A 122 12.75 -5.77 -14.12
CA GLN A 122 13.80 -5.50 -13.13
C GLN A 122 13.24 -5.11 -11.76
N ALA A 123 12.13 -4.35 -11.72
CA ALA A 123 11.50 -3.96 -10.47
C ALA A 123 10.81 -5.15 -9.77
N LEU A 124 10.33 -6.15 -10.54
CA LEU A 124 9.54 -7.25 -10.01
C LEU A 124 10.24 -8.02 -8.90
N SER A 125 11.50 -8.41 -9.08
CA SER A 125 12.25 -9.15 -8.07
C SER A 125 12.38 -8.35 -6.77
N THR A 126 12.75 -7.08 -6.86
CA THR A 126 12.90 -6.21 -5.69
C THR A 126 11.57 -6.01 -4.95
N ILE A 127 10.47 -5.81 -5.70
CA ILE A 127 9.14 -5.68 -5.10
C ILE A 127 8.72 -6.98 -4.41
N LEU A 128 8.95 -8.14 -5.03
CA LEU A 128 8.63 -9.43 -4.44
C LEU A 128 9.43 -9.67 -3.16
N ASP A 129 10.73 -9.46 -3.18
CA ASP A 129 11.62 -9.69 -2.03
C ASP A 129 11.21 -8.82 -0.83
N ALA A 130 10.99 -7.52 -1.05
CA ALA A 130 10.58 -6.60 0.02
C ALA A 130 9.20 -6.97 0.59
N ASN A 131 8.24 -7.29 -0.26
CA ASN A 131 6.88 -7.59 0.17
C ASN A 131 6.77 -8.97 0.82
N ILE A 132 7.49 -10.00 0.34
CA ILE A 132 7.52 -11.32 0.97
C ILE A 132 8.09 -11.21 2.40
N THR A 133 9.17 -10.47 2.60
CA THR A 133 9.76 -10.25 3.91
C THR A 133 8.74 -9.63 4.88
N THR A 134 8.05 -8.58 4.44
CA THR A 134 7.02 -7.90 5.25
C THR A 134 5.80 -8.80 5.48
N LEU A 135 5.41 -9.61 4.49
CA LEU A 135 4.31 -10.57 4.62
C LEU A 135 4.61 -11.65 5.66
N ILE A 136 5.85 -12.16 5.72
CA ILE A 136 6.28 -13.12 6.75
C ILE A 136 6.08 -12.51 8.14
N VAL A 137 6.51 -11.25 8.35
CA VAL A 137 6.32 -10.55 9.62
C VAL A 137 4.83 -10.39 9.94
N ALA A 138 3.99 -10.04 8.96
CA ALA A 138 2.55 -9.89 9.15
C ALA A 138 1.89 -11.23 9.54
N VAL A 139 2.30 -12.35 8.93
CA VAL A 139 1.82 -13.70 9.28
C VAL A 139 2.22 -14.08 10.70
N ILE A 140 3.45 -13.80 11.10
CA ILE A 140 3.91 -14.03 12.48
C ILE A 140 3.10 -13.20 13.47
N LEU A 141 2.87 -11.91 13.18
CA LEU A 141 2.04 -11.04 14.01
C LEU A 141 0.60 -11.52 14.11
N TYR A 142 0.06 -12.10 13.04
CA TYR A 142 -1.28 -12.72 13.08
C TYR A 142 -1.32 -13.97 13.97
N ALA A 143 -0.29 -14.81 13.90
CA ALA A 143 -0.21 -16.05 14.66
C ALA A 143 -0.03 -15.82 16.17
N VAL A 144 0.85 -14.89 16.55
CA VAL A 144 1.23 -14.63 17.95
C VAL A 144 0.42 -13.48 18.56
N GLY A 145 -0.05 -12.54 17.74
CA GLY A 145 -0.75 -11.35 18.20
C GLY A 145 -2.14 -11.64 18.78
N THR A 146 -2.61 -10.72 19.61
CA THR A 146 -3.95 -10.76 20.20
C THR A 146 -4.72 -9.47 19.88
N GLY A 147 -6.04 -9.54 19.86
CA GLY A 147 -6.92 -8.37 19.71
C GLY A 147 -6.49 -7.39 18.61
N PRO A 148 -6.15 -6.15 18.96
CA PRO A 148 -5.82 -5.10 17.98
C PRO A 148 -4.63 -5.42 17.07
N ILE A 149 -3.64 -6.21 17.57
CA ILE A 149 -2.46 -6.61 16.78
C ILE A 149 -2.85 -7.54 15.64
N LYS A 150 -3.81 -8.45 15.85
CA LYS A 150 -4.35 -9.30 14.78
C LYS A 150 -5.03 -8.45 13.70
N GLY A 151 -5.79 -7.42 14.07
CA GLY A 151 -6.40 -6.50 13.12
C GLY A 151 -5.36 -5.80 12.24
N PHE A 152 -4.27 -5.31 12.83
CA PHE A 152 -3.14 -4.75 12.08
C PHE A 152 -2.52 -5.78 11.13
N ALA A 153 -2.25 -7.00 11.61
CA ALA A 153 -1.64 -8.06 10.81
C ALA A 153 -2.50 -8.46 9.60
N VAL A 154 -3.82 -8.56 9.76
CA VAL A 154 -4.77 -8.82 8.67
C VAL A 154 -4.73 -7.70 7.64
N THR A 155 -4.87 -6.44 8.10
CA THR A 155 -4.84 -5.28 7.20
C THR A 155 -3.53 -5.19 6.43
N LEU A 156 -2.40 -5.40 7.11
CA LEU A 156 -1.08 -5.39 6.50
C LEU A 156 -0.92 -6.50 5.46
N SER A 157 -1.31 -7.74 5.78
CA SER A 157 -1.22 -8.88 4.87
C SER A 157 -2.05 -8.65 3.60
N LEU A 158 -3.32 -8.26 3.76
CA LEU A 158 -4.20 -7.96 2.64
C LEU A 158 -3.68 -6.79 1.81
N GLY A 159 -3.21 -5.74 2.49
CA GLY A 159 -2.65 -4.56 1.81
C GLY A 159 -1.41 -4.89 0.97
N ILE A 160 -0.52 -5.75 1.46
CA ILE A 160 0.64 -6.22 0.69
C ILE A 160 0.18 -6.99 -0.56
N LEU A 161 -0.73 -7.94 -0.42
CA LEU A 161 -1.20 -8.74 -1.54
C LEU A 161 -1.91 -7.89 -2.60
N THR A 162 -2.79 -6.99 -2.17
CA THR A 162 -3.51 -6.10 -3.09
C THR A 162 -2.59 -5.08 -3.75
N SER A 163 -1.61 -4.53 -3.02
CA SER A 163 -0.64 -3.58 -3.58
C SER A 163 0.28 -4.23 -4.61
N MET A 164 0.77 -5.44 -4.35
CA MET A 164 1.55 -6.20 -5.34
C MET A 164 0.74 -6.45 -6.61
N PHE A 165 -0.51 -6.89 -6.47
CA PHE A 165 -1.39 -7.12 -7.60
C PHE A 165 -1.63 -5.84 -8.41
N THR A 166 -1.97 -4.74 -7.76
CA THR A 166 -2.27 -3.47 -8.45
C THR A 166 -1.02 -2.83 -9.04
N ALA A 167 0.15 -2.92 -8.41
CA ALA A 167 1.39 -2.40 -8.96
C ALA A 167 1.89 -3.23 -10.15
N ILE A 168 1.92 -4.56 -10.02
CA ILE A 168 2.50 -5.42 -11.05
C ILE A 168 1.53 -5.61 -12.24
N VAL A 169 0.27 -5.90 -11.96
CA VAL A 169 -0.73 -6.21 -12.99
C VAL A 169 -1.50 -4.96 -13.39
N GLY A 170 -2.07 -4.24 -12.44
CA GLY A 170 -2.92 -3.07 -12.69
C GLY A 170 -2.17 -1.94 -13.36
N THR A 171 -1.04 -1.51 -12.77
CA THR A 171 -0.22 -0.42 -13.34
C THR A 171 0.33 -0.80 -14.71
N ARG A 172 0.80 -2.05 -14.89
CA ARG A 172 1.29 -2.53 -16.19
C ARG A 172 0.19 -2.52 -17.26
N ALA A 173 -1.01 -2.98 -16.90
CA ALA A 173 -2.15 -2.98 -17.81
C ALA A 173 -2.54 -1.56 -18.25
N LEU A 174 -2.61 -0.61 -17.30
CA LEU A 174 -2.93 0.79 -17.57
C LEU A 174 -1.86 1.47 -18.45
N ILE A 175 -0.58 1.25 -18.16
CA ILE A 175 0.52 1.79 -18.96
C ILE A 175 0.49 1.19 -20.37
N ASN A 176 0.27 -0.11 -20.51
CA ASN A 176 0.15 -0.74 -21.80
C ASN A 176 -1.08 -0.26 -22.57
N PHE A 177 -2.18 0.02 -21.90
CA PHE A 177 -3.37 0.60 -22.52
C PHE A 177 -3.10 2.00 -23.10
N ILE A 178 -2.34 2.83 -22.38
CA ILE A 178 -2.02 4.20 -22.80
C ILE A 178 -0.95 4.22 -23.89
N TYR A 179 0.09 3.39 -23.76
CA TYR A 179 1.29 3.45 -24.60
C TYR A 179 1.47 2.25 -25.55
N GLY A 180 0.82 1.11 -25.30
CA GLY A 180 1.06 -0.14 -26.04
C GLY A 180 0.63 -0.14 -27.51
N GLY A 181 -0.37 0.68 -27.86
CA GLY A 181 -0.88 0.78 -29.25
C GLY A 181 -0.23 1.88 -30.10
N ARG A 182 0.69 2.65 -29.55
CA ARG A 182 1.27 3.83 -30.21
C ARG A 182 2.80 3.74 -30.29
N LYS A 183 3.38 4.04 -31.44
CA LYS A 183 4.83 4.27 -31.55
C LYS A 183 5.18 5.61 -30.89
N VAL A 184 5.24 5.62 -29.57
CA VAL A 184 5.55 6.84 -28.79
C VAL A 184 7.06 7.04 -28.78
N LYS A 185 7.51 8.20 -29.25
CA LYS A 185 8.94 8.57 -29.25
C LYS A 185 9.44 8.99 -27.86
N THR A 186 8.56 9.53 -27.02
CA THR A 186 8.90 10.04 -25.69
C THR A 186 7.82 9.62 -24.68
N LEU A 187 8.26 9.16 -23.50
CA LEU A 187 7.36 8.88 -22.37
C LEU A 187 7.20 10.12 -21.51
N SER A 188 5.96 10.41 -21.07
CA SER A 188 5.69 11.48 -20.11
C SER A 188 5.95 11.01 -18.69
N ILE A 189 7.22 10.81 -18.39
CA ILE A 189 7.74 10.48 -17.05
C ILE A 189 8.72 11.56 -16.63
N GLY A 190 8.61 12.12 -15.43
CA GLY A 190 9.50 13.18 -14.96
C GLY A 190 10.93 12.70 -14.77
N GLY A 191 11.91 13.61 -14.95
CA GLY A 191 13.32 13.32 -14.68
C GLY A 191 14.05 12.52 -15.77
N VAL A 192 13.51 12.44 -16.99
CA VAL A 192 14.25 11.93 -18.17
C VAL A 192 15.09 13.08 -18.72
N ALA A 193 16.40 12.84 -18.89
CA ALA A 193 17.27 13.77 -19.61
C ALA A 193 16.79 13.87 -21.07
N LYS A 194 16.66 15.10 -21.56
CA LYS A 194 16.28 15.37 -22.96
C LYS A 194 17.46 15.10 -23.87
#